data_c8fe983be4b086e9737b480d24159705
#
_entry.id   c8fe983be4b086e9737b480d24159705
#
_cell.length_a   1.000
_cell.length_b   1.000
_cell.length_c   1.000
_cell.angle_alpha   90.00
_cell.angle_beta   90.00
_cell.angle_gamma   90.00
#
_symmetry.space_group_name_H-M   'P 1'
#
loop_
_entity.id
_entity.type
_entity.pdbx_description
1 polymer ?
#
loop_
_entity_poly.entity_id
_entity_poly.type
_entity_poly.pdbx_seq_one_letter_code
_entity_poly.pdbx_strand_id
1 'polypeptide(L)'
;MRIGFDIDNTIFPTSNNILKRLRVLYPEKDIRMDMLYVMNVEVVFGIPEREMWDIVDKVVLGVMTPYTGVVETINELAIDNDIFFVTARPEWQCVYTNEVLEDLFDIDFTLECSELKYKIIEYYDIDVFVEDSLKTARNIVERTSCKVILYDKPWNRIDSTFNRVKNWKELKDLIVNYCERWDK
;
A
#
# COMPACT_ATOMS: atom_id res chain seq x y z
N MET A 1 19.11 5.65 -2.19
CA MET A 1 18.25 5.45 -0.99
C MET A 1 17.54 4.10 -1.06
N ARG A 2 17.04 3.62 0.07
CA ARG A 2 16.15 2.45 0.16
C ARG A 2 14.72 2.93 0.30
N ILE A 3 13.89 2.61 -0.69
CA ILE A 3 12.51 3.10 -0.77
C ILE A 3 11.57 1.91 -0.67
N GLY A 4 10.69 1.92 0.33
CA GLY A 4 9.70 0.88 0.55
C GLY A 4 8.29 1.32 0.18
N PHE A 5 7.51 0.39 -0.34
CA PHE A 5 6.11 0.61 -0.69
C PHE A 5 5.24 -0.48 -0.07
N ASP A 6 4.14 -0.07 0.57
CA ASP A 6 3.02 -0.98 0.80
C ASP A 6 2.35 -1.35 -0.53
N ILE A 7 1.59 -2.44 -0.55
CA ILE A 7 0.97 -2.97 -1.77
C ILE A 7 -0.52 -2.59 -1.86
N ASP A 8 -1.31 -2.97 -0.85
CA ASP A 8 -2.75 -2.82 -0.90
C ASP A 8 -3.18 -1.37 -0.64
N ASN A 9 -3.95 -0.80 -1.56
CA ASN A 9 -4.33 0.62 -1.62
C ASN A 9 -3.18 1.62 -1.83
N THR A 10 -1.96 1.15 -1.96
CA THR A 10 -0.77 1.93 -2.32
C THR A 10 -0.38 1.67 -3.77
N ILE A 11 -0.07 0.44 -4.14
CA ILE A 11 0.20 0.01 -5.53
C ILE A 11 -1.12 -0.30 -6.25
N PHE A 12 -1.96 -1.14 -5.64
CA PHE A 12 -3.22 -1.59 -6.20
C PHE A 12 -4.43 -0.98 -5.49
N PRO A 13 -5.51 -0.65 -6.20
CA PRO A 13 -6.75 -0.14 -5.60
C PRO A 13 -7.59 -1.25 -4.95
N THR A 14 -7.00 -2.01 -4.01
CA THR A 14 -7.60 -3.21 -3.41
C THR A 14 -8.97 -2.94 -2.81
N SER A 15 -9.13 -1.88 -2.00
CA SER A 15 -10.43 -1.50 -1.44
C SER A 15 -11.46 -1.16 -2.51
N ASN A 16 -11.05 -0.50 -3.60
CA ASN A 16 -11.96 -0.22 -4.73
C ASN A 16 -12.46 -1.50 -5.38
N ASN A 17 -11.57 -2.49 -5.57
CA ASN A 17 -11.92 -3.77 -6.17
C ASN A 17 -12.80 -4.60 -5.25
N ILE A 18 -12.54 -4.60 -3.94
CA ILE A 18 -13.41 -5.20 -2.92
C ILE A 18 -14.80 -4.57 -2.98
N LEU A 19 -14.90 -3.24 -2.98
CA LEU A 19 -16.19 -2.55 -3.05
C LEU A 19 -16.95 -2.84 -4.35
N LYS A 20 -16.26 -2.92 -5.48
CA LYS A 20 -16.87 -3.33 -6.75
C LYS A 20 -17.46 -4.74 -6.63
N ARG A 21 -16.74 -5.67 -6.04
CA ARG A 21 -17.20 -7.04 -5.84
C ARG A 21 -18.39 -7.10 -4.90
N LEU A 22 -18.34 -6.36 -3.79
CA LEU A 22 -19.43 -6.26 -2.83
C LEU A 22 -20.72 -5.72 -3.45
N ARG A 23 -20.63 -4.69 -4.30
CA ARG A 23 -21.80 -4.14 -5.01
C ARG A 23 -22.49 -5.14 -5.94
N VAL A 24 -21.71 -6.07 -6.48
CA VAL A 24 -22.26 -7.16 -7.31
C VAL A 24 -22.95 -8.21 -6.45
N LEU A 25 -22.37 -8.56 -5.29
CA LEU A 25 -22.86 -9.60 -4.40
C LEU A 25 -24.06 -9.12 -3.54
N TYR A 26 -24.09 -7.84 -3.19
CA TYR A 26 -25.08 -7.22 -2.30
C TYR A 26 -25.65 -5.94 -2.93
N PRO A 27 -26.40 -6.08 -4.03
CA PRO A 27 -26.92 -4.92 -4.78
C PRO A 27 -27.92 -4.07 -3.97
N GLU A 28 -28.47 -4.61 -2.88
CA GLU A 28 -29.40 -3.94 -1.97
C GLU A 28 -28.69 -3.04 -0.96
N LYS A 29 -27.34 -3.16 -0.80
CA LYS A 29 -26.56 -2.39 0.17
C LYS A 29 -26.01 -1.11 -0.47
N ASP A 30 -26.06 0.00 0.25
CA ASP A 30 -25.42 1.26 -0.15
C ASP A 30 -23.90 1.18 0.15
N ILE A 31 -23.14 0.66 -0.80
CA ILE A 31 -21.71 0.39 -0.66
C ILE A 31 -20.89 1.52 -1.29
N ARG A 32 -20.27 2.37 -0.44
CA ARG A 32 -19.50 3.54 -0.86
C ARG A 32 -18.12 3.61 -0.20
N MET A 33 -17.16 4.22 -0.91
CA MET A 33 -15.79 4.38 -0.44
C MET A 33 -15.66 5.30 0.77
N ASP A 34 -16.50 6.34 0.85
CA ASP A 34 -16.50 7.30 1.96
C ASP A 34 -16.94 6.69 3.30
N MET A 35 -17.48 5.48 3.27
CA MET A 35 -17.84 4.73 4.48
C MET A 35 -16.66 3.96 5.09
N LEU A 36 -15.51 3.89 4.44
CA LEU A 36 -14.31 3.18 4.89
C LEU A 36 -13.42 4.03 5.82
N TYR A 37 -14.00 4.67 6.83
CA TYR A 37 -13.23 5.50 7.78
C TYR A 37 -12.29 4.70 8.68
N VAL A 38 -12.63 3.46 8.95
CA VAL A 38 -11.90 2.59 9.90
C VAL A 38 -11.32 1.35 9.24
N MET A 39 -11.40 1.24 7.93
CA MET A 39 -11.00 0.06 7.14
C MET A 39 -11.67 -1.27 7.56
N ASN A 40 -12.74 -1.21 8.33
CA ASN A 40 -13.48 -2.41 8.72
C ASN A 40 -14.75 -2.53 7.90
N VAL A 41 -14.64 -3.18 6.73
CA VAL A 41 -15.72 -3.37 5.77
C VAL A 41 -16.85 -4.23 6.36
N GLU A 42 -16.52 -5.19 7.23
CA GLU A 42 -17.49 -6.03 7.92
C GLU A 42 -18.40 -5.20 8.82
N VAL A 43 -17.80 -4.37 9.69
CA VAL A 43 -18.57 -3.50 10.59
C VAL A 43 -19.41 -2.49 9.82
N VAL A 44 -18.85 -1.95 8.75
CA VAL A 44 -19.53 -0.91 7.95
C VAL A 44 -20.70 -1.48 7.16
N PHE A 45 -20.59 -2.67 6.61
CA PHE A 45 -21.60 -3.23 5.71
C PHE A 45 -22.37 -4.42 6.28
N GLY A 46 -22.04 -4.89 7.49
CA GLY A 46 -22.71 -6.02 8.12
C GLY A 46 -22.57 -7.33 7.34
N ILE A 47 -21.39 -7.56 6.76
CA ILE A 47 -21.07 -8.78 6.01
C ILE A 47 -20.27 -9.69 6.94
N PRO A 48 -20.60 -10.99 7.06
CA PRO A 48 -19.89 -11.92 7.93
C PRO A 48 -18.39 -11.98 7.62
N GLU A 49 -17.55 -12.02 8.65
CA GLU A 49 -16.10 -11.98 8.56
C GLU A 49 -15.55 -13.02 7.57
N ARG A 50 -16.00 -14.28 7.66
CA ARG A 50 -15.57 -15.34 6.75
C ARG A 50 -15.85 -14.99 5.29
N GLU A 51 -17.00 -14.45 5.01
CA GLU A 51 -17.41 -14.07 3.65
C GLU A 51 -16.59 -12.89 3.14
N MET A 52 -16.26 -11.96 4.03
CA MET A 52 -15.35 -10.86 3.71
C MET A 52 -13.96 -11.36 3.33
N TRP A 53 -13.40 -12.29 4.09
CA TRP A 53 -12.09 -12.86 3.77
C TRP A 53 -12.09 -13.61 2.44
N ASP A 54 -13.16 -14.39 2.15
CA ASP A 54 -13.32 -15.04 0.84
C ASP A 54 -13.38 -14.03 -0.33
N ILE A 55 -13.95 -12.86 -0.10
CA ILE A 55 -14.00 -11.77 -1.10
C ILE A 55 -12.63 -11.12 -1.25
N VAL A 56 -11.95 -10.83 -0.15
CA VAL A 56 -10.60 -10.24 -0.14
C VAL A 56 -9.64 -11.15 -0.89
N ASP A 57 -9.61 -12.45 -0.57
CA ASP A 57 -8.73 -13.42 -1.23
C ASP A 57 -8.98 -13.48 -2.74
N LYS A 58 -10.25 -13.52 -3.17
CA LYS A 58 -10.60 -13.50 -4.60
C LYS A 58 -10.20 -12.21 -5.31
N VAL A 59 -10.18 -11.09 -4.61
CA VAL A 59 -9.71 -9.81 -5.17
C VAL A 59 -8.20 -9.79 -5.25
N VAL A 60 -7.52 -10.19 -4.18
CA VAL A 60 -6.05 -10.15 -4.07
C VAL A 60 -5.39 -11.15 -5.02
N LEU A 61 -5.97 -12.35 -5.18
CA LEU A 61 -5.51 -13.39 -6.12
C LEU A 61 -6.06 -13.23 -7.54
N GLY A 62 -6.82 -12.19 -7.79
CA GLY A 62 -7.32 -11.85 -9.13
C GLY A 62 -6.40 -10.88 -9.86
N VAL A 63 -6.74 -10.62 -11.12
CA VAL A 63 -6.03 -9.60 -11.91
C VAL A 63 -6.35 -8.21 -11.35
N MET A 64 -5.34 -7.52 -10.83
CA MET A 64 -5.44 -6.14 -10.35
C MET A 64 -4.62 -5.21 -11.24
N THR A 65 -5.24 -4.12 -11.69
CA THR A 65 -4.55 -3.03 -12.37
C THR A 65 -4.01 -2.06 -11.33
N PRO A 66 -2.71 -1.70 -11.36
CA PRO A 66 -2.15 -0.74 -10.43
C PRO A 66 -2.74 0.66 -10.63
N TYR A 67 -2.52 1.54 -9.69
CA TYR A 67 -2.86 2.97 -9.88
C TYR A 67 -2.07 3.55 -11.04
N THR A 68 -2.66 4.54 -11.71
CA THR A 68 -1.98 5.26 -12.79
C THR A 68 -0.70 5.91 -12.30
N GLY A 69 0.40 5.71 -13.03
CA GLY A 69 1.71 6.26 -12.74
C GLY A 69 2.58 5.40 -11.81
N VAL A 70 2.07 4.26 -11.31
CA VAL A 70 2.83 3.34 -10.44
C VAL A 70 4.06 2.83 -11.17
N VAL A 71 3.86 2.18 -12.31
CA VAL A 71 4.92 1.47 -13.04
C VAL A 71 6.02 2.44 -13.49
N GLU A 72 5.63 3.54 -14.10
CA GLU A 72 6.56 4.56 -14.55
C GLU A 72 7.36 5.14 -13.38
N THR A 73 6.68 5.47 -12.27
CA THR A 73 7.34 6.08 -11.12
C THR A 73 8.32 5.12 -10.44
N ILE A 74 7.93 3.86 -10.23
CA ILE A 74 8.79 2.89 -9.55
C ILE A 74 10.00 2.55 -10.43
N ASN A 75 9.80 2.33 -11.74
CA ASN A 75 10.91 2.06 -12.67
C ASN A 75 11.91 3.22 -12.73
N GLU A 76 11.42 4.47 -12.71
CA GLU A 76 12.31 5.63 -12.67
C GLU A 76 13.06 5.76 -11.33
N LEU A 77 12.39 5.51 -10.20
CA LEU A 77 13.04 5.54 -8.89
C LEU A 77 14.07 4.43 -8.72
N ALA A 78 13.86 3.27 -9.33
CA ALA A 78 14.75 2.11 -9.26
C ALA A 78 16.11 2.35 -9.94
N ILE A 79 16.24 3.36 -10.80
CA ILE A 79 17.52 3.68 -11.48
C ILE A 79 18.62 3.99 -10.47
N ASP A 80 18.31 4.72 -9.39
CA ASP A 80 19.28 5.20 -8.42
C ASP A 80 18.97 4.77 -6.97
N ASN A 81 17.97 3.89 -6.78
CA ASN A 81 17.51 3.50 -5.46
C ASN A 81 17.20 2.00 -5.38
N ASP A 82 17.34 1.42 -4.20
CA ASP A 82 16.90 0.06 -3.89
C ASP A 82 15.39 0.08 -3.59
N ILE A 83 14.63 -0.80 -4.24
CA ILE A 83 13.18 -0.87 -4.12
C ILE A 83 12.75 -2.05 -3.25
N PHE A 84 11.86 -1.77 -2.31
CA PHE A 84 11.27 -2.74 -1.39
C PHE A 84 9.75 -2.70 -1.48
N PHE A 85 9.13 -3.86 -1.53
CA PHE A 85 7.70 -4.01 -1.30
C PHE A 85 7.49 -4.72 0.04
N VAL A 86 6.74 -4.11 0.95
CA VAL A 86 6.48 -4.68 2.27
C VAL A 86 4.98 -4.69 2.53
N THR A 87 4.40 -5.86 2.61
CA THR A 87 2.95 -6.04 2.72
C THR A 87 2.55 -6.83 3.96
N ALA A 88 1.35 -6.60 4.47
CA ALA A 88 0.75 -7.40 5.54
C ALA A 88 -0.02 -8.64 5.00
N ARG A 89 0.09 -8.94 3.70
CA ARG A 89 -0.48 -10.16 3.13
C ARG A 89 0.10 -11.37 3.83
N PRO A 90 -0.70 -12.43 4.06
CA PRO A 90 -0.20 -13.65 4.67
C PRO A 90 0.81 -14.36 3.76
N GLU A 91 1.72 -15.13 4.36
CA GLU A 91 2.84 -15.79 3.67
C GLU A 91 2.40 -16.63 2.46
N TRP A 92 1.24 -17.28 2.53
CA TRP A 92 0.72 -18.08 1.43
C TRP A 92 0.33 -17.26 0.18
N GLN A 93 0.11 -15.95 0.31
CA GLN A 93 -0.12 -15.04 -0.80
C GLN A 93 1.17 -14.44 -1.39
N CYS A 94 2.31 -14.59 -0.70
CA CYS A 94 3.57 -13.97 -1.11
C CYS A 94 4.06 -14.43 -2.48
N VAL A 95 4.02 -15.72 -2.75
CA VAL A 95 4.49 -16.26 -4.04
C VAL A 95 3.70 -15.63 -5.19
N TYR A 96 2.38 -15.64 -5.09
CA TYR A 96 1.53 -15.01 -6.10
C TYR A 96 1.78 -13.49 -6.19
N THR A 97 1.98 -12.83 -5.05
CA THR A 97 2.27 -11.40 -5.02
C THR A 97 3.57 -11.09 -5.73
N ASN A 98 4.62 -11.91 -5.52
CA ASN A 98 5.91 -11.78 -6.19
C ASN A 98 5.78 -11.92 -7.71
N GLU A 99 5.07 -12.97 -8.17
CA GLU A 99 4.82 -13.20 -9.60
C GLU A 99 4.13 -11.98 -10.25
N VAL A 100 3.12 -11.41 -9.59
CA VAL A 100 2.42 -10.22 -10.08
C VAL A 100 3.33 -9.00 -10.13
N LEU A 101 4.23 -8.83 -9.16
CA LEU A 101 5.18 -7.70 -9.17
C LEU A 101 6.27 -7.90 -10.23
N GLU A 102 6.79 -9.13 -10.42
CA GLU A 102 7.74 -9.46 -11.49
C GLU A 102 7.15 -9.22 -12.89
N ASP A 103 5.87 -9.56 -13.09
CA ASP A 103 5.16 -9.28 -14.35
C ASP A 103 4.94 -7.76 -14.58
N LEU A 104 4.90 -6.98 -13.50
CA LEU A 104 4.58 -5.56 -13.56
C LEU A 104 5.82 -4.67 -13.69
N PHE A 105 6.93 -5.07 -13.06
CA PHE A 105 8.15 -4.27 -12.96
C PHE A 105 9.36 -5.01 -13.56
N ASP A 106 10.08 -4.36 -14.44
CA ASP A 106 11.37 -4.85 -15.01
C ASP A 106 12.54 -4.23 -14.22
N ILE A 107 12.56 -4.49 -12.91
CA ILE A 107 13.57 -4.00 -11.96
C ILE A 107 13.93 -5.06 -10.92
N ASP A 108 15.09 -4.93 -10.28
CA ASP A 108 15.40 -5.66 -9.07
C ASP A 108 14.63 -5.07 -7.88
N PHE A 109 14.00 -5.92 -7.07
CA PHE A 109 13.30 -5.52 -5.84
C PHE A 109 13.38 -6.61 -4.77
N THR A 110 13.07 -6.22 -3.54
CA THR A 110 12.85 -7.16 -2.43
C THR A 110 11.38 -7.12 -2.01
N LEU A 111 10.73 -8.30 -1.93
CA LEU A 111 9.39 -8.44 -1.37
C LEU A 111 9.45 -9.10 0.00
N GLU A 112 8.78 -8.49 0.98
CA GLU A 112 8.61 -9.03 2.32
C GLU A 112 7.13 -9.02 2.73
N CYS A 113 6.65 -10.16 3.24
CA CYS A 113 5.30 -10.31 3.75
C CYS A 113 5.34 -10.38 5.27
N SER A 114 4.91 -9.32 5.93
CA SER A 114 4.93 -9.24 7.39
C SER A 114 3.91 -8.23 7.91
N GLU A 115 3.13 -8.62 8.92
CA GLU A 115 2.28 -7.70 9.67
C GLU A 115 3.13 -6.70 10.49
N LEU A 116 4.36 -7.07 10.85
CA LEU A 116 5.28 -6.23 11.63
C LEU A 116 6.23 -5.47 10.69
N LYS A 117 5.68 -4.66 9.78
CA LYS A 117 6.42 -3.92 8.75
C LYS A 117 7.59 -3.12 9.34
N TYR A 118 7.46 -2.52 10.53
CA TYR A 118 8.54 -1.76 11.16
C TYR A 118 9.81 -2.59 11.38
N LYS A 119 9.70 -3.91 11.65
CA LYS A 119 10.87 -4.79 11.80
C LYS A 119 11.61 -4.99 10.48
N ILE A 120 10.85 -5.12 9.38
CA ILE A 120 11.41 -5.24 8.03
C ILE A 120 12.09 -3.94 7.64
N ILE A 121 11.43 -2.82 7.90
CA ILE A 121 11.95 -1.47 7.63
C ILE A 121 13.25 -1.22 8.41
N GLU A 122 13.30 -1.60 9.69
CA GLU A 122 14.50 -1.51 10.52
C GLU A 122 15.61 -2.44 10.02
N TYR A 123 15.27 -3.70 9.68
CA TYR A 123 16.25 -4.69 9.22
C TYR A 123 16.96 -4.29 7.91
N TYR A 124 16.21 -3.72 6.97
CA TYR A 124 16.74 -3.27 5.68
C TYR A 124 17.17 -1.79 5.67
N ASP A 125 17.11 -1.09 6.80
CA ASP A 125 17.37 0.36 6.88
C ASP A 125 16.63 1.15 5.80
N ILE A 126 15.33 0.94 5.65
CA ILE A 126 14.51 1.63 4.65
C ILE A 126 14.38 3.11 5.02
N ASP A 127 14.81 4.00 4.12
CA ASP A 127 14.86 5.45 4.35
C ASP A 127 13.49 6.11 4.26
N VAL A 128 12.69 5.69 3.28
CA VAL A 128 11.35 6.23 3.00
C VAL A 128 10.38 5.08 2.78
N PHE A 129 9.21 5.14 3.41
CA PHE A 129 8.16 4.14 3.24
C PHE A 129 6.83 4.80 2.86
N VAL A 130 6.16 4.26 1.84
CA VAL A 130 4.85 4.73 1.38
C VAL A 130 3.76 3.78 1.88
N GLU A 131 2.76 4.32 2.57
CA GLU A 131 1.75 3.55 3.29
C GLU A 131 0.36 4.20 3.17
N ASP A 132 -0.71 3.41 3.20
CA ASP A 132 -2.08 3.92 3.26
C ASP A 132 -2.72 3.82 4.66
N SER A 133 -2.17 2.96 5.52
CA SER A 133 -2.65 2.74 6.89
C SER A 133 -2.02 3.69 7.89
N LEU A 134 -2.83 4.56 8.49
CA LEU A 134 -2.36 5.47 9.53
C LEU A 134 -1.81 4.73 10.76
N LYS A 135 -2.40 3.58 11.13
CA LYS A 135 -1.94 2.74 12.23
C LYS A 135 -0.52 2.22 11.97
N THR A 136 -0.29 1.72 10.76
CA THR A 136 1.03 1.21 10.34
C THR A 136 2.05 2.34 10.26
N ALA A 137 1.68 3.47 9.65
CA ALA A 137 2.53 4.66 9.57
C ALA A 137 3.02 5.13 10.95
N ARG A 138 2.12 5.27 11.92
CA ARG A 138 2.48 5.62 13.31
C ARG A 138 3.43 4.60 13.93
N ASN A 139 3.16 3.31 13.75
CA ASN A 139 3.97 2.24 14.29
C ASN A 139 5.41 2.25 13.70
N ILE A 140 5.56 2.62 12.43
CA ILE A 140 6.87 2.76 11.78
C ILE A 140 7.64 3.95 12.38
N VAL A 141 7.06 5.16 12.40
CA VAL A 141 7.77 6.36 12.88
C VAL A 141 8.07 6.34 14.38
N GLU A 142 7.30 5.60 15.17
CA GLU A 142 7.55 5.41 16.61
C GLU A 142 8.74 4.49 16.88
N ARG A 143 9.12 3.62 15.93
CA ARG A 143 10.09 2.53 16.14
C ARG A 143 11.31 2.59 15.25
N THR A 144 11.27 3.40 14.19
CA THR A 144 12.36 3.51 13.21
C THR A 144 12.64 4.96 12.88
N SER A 145 13.77 5.21 12.20
CA SER A 145 14.10 6.53 11.63
C SER A 145 13.49 6.76 10.23
N CYS A 146 12.75 5.78 9.70
CA CYS A 146 12.16 5.83 8.38
C CYS A 146 11.16 6.99 8.24
N LYS A 147 11.23 7.71 7.13
CA LYS A 147 10.24 8.74 6.78
C LYS A 147 9.03 8.09 6.13
N VAL A 148 7.85 8.30 6.68
CA VAL A 148 6.62 7.76 6.12
C VAL A 148 5.88 8.83 5.33
N ILE A 149 5.46 8.45 4.11
CA ILE A 149 4.55 9.21 3.25
C ILE A 149 3.22 8.48 3.21
N LEU A 150 2.13 9.16 3.57
CA LEU A 150 0.80 8.59 3.45
C LEU A 150 0.23 8.79 2.04
N TYR A 151 -0.19 7.70 1.42
CA TYR A 151 -1.04 7.77 0.23
C TYR A 151 -2.48 8.08 0.65
N ASP A 152 -3.04 9.21 0.21
CA ASP A 152 -4.31 9.76 0.70
C ASP A 152 -5.50 8.82 0.51
N LYS A 153 -6.12 8.44 1.62
CA LYS A 153 -7.32 7.60 1.67
C LYS A 153 -8.32 8.16 2.68
N PRO A 154 -9.62 7.89 2.53
CA PRO A 154 -10.64 8.36 3.48
C PRO A 154 -10.32 8.00 4.94
N TRP A 155 -9.81 6.80 5.17
CA TRP A 155 -9.54 6.26 6.51
C TRP A 155 -8.28 6.78 7.17
N ASN A 156 -7.39 7.50 6.45
CA ASN A 156 -6.16 8.02 7.03
C ASN A 156 -6.12 9.55 7.19
N ARG A 157 -7.22 10.26 6.87
CA ARG A 157 -7.27 11.75 6.88
C ARG A 157 -7.39 12.39 8.25
N ILE A 158 -7.60 11.60 9.28
CA ILE A 158 -7.75 12.08 10.67
C ILE A 158 -6.46 12.70 11.23
N ASP A 159 -5.29 12.38 10.66
CA ASP A 159 -3.99 12.85 11.12
C ASP A 159 -3.31 13.68 10.02
N SER A 160 -2.94 14.91 10.35
CA SER A 160 -2.29 15.85 9.43
C SER A 160 -0.77 15.95 9.62
N THR A 161 -0.17 15.15 10.51
CA THR A 161 1.27 15.23 10.83
C THR A 161 2.16 14.59 9.78
N PHE A 162 1.62 13.67 8.99
CA PHE A 162 2.37 12.99 7.93
C PHE A 162 2.38 13.76 6.62
N ASN A 163 3.48 13.70 5.88
CA ASN A 163 3.49 14.06 4.48
C ASN A 163 2.50 13.16 3.73
N ARG A 164 1.69 13.76 2.87
CA ARG A 164 0.58 13.09 2.21
C ARG A 164 0.57 13.40 0.73
N VAL A 165 0.30 12.38 -0.08
CA VAL A 165 0.18 12.50 -1.53
C VAL A 165 -1.12 11.87 -2.01
N LYS A 166 -1.68 12.38 -3.11
CA LYS A 166 -2.95 11.93 -3.68
C LYS A 166 -2.78 11.07 -4.93
N ASN A 167 -1.60 11.10 -5.52
CA ASN A 167 -1.29 10.40 -6.76
C ASN A 167 0.22 10.13 -6.85
N TRP A 168 0.60 9.28 -7.78
CA TRP A 168 1.96 8.83 -7.97
C TRP A 168 2.90 9.91 -8.50
N LYS A 169 2.38 10.92 -9.20
CA LYS A 169 3.17 12.09 -9.61
C LYS A 169 3.60 12.92 -8.41
N GLU A 170 2.67 13.26 -7.51
CA GLU A 170 3.00 13.97 -6.27
C GLU A 170 3.99 13.17 -5.42
N LEU A 171 3.83 11.82 -5.38
CA LEU A 171 4.72 10.93 -4.65
C LEU A 171 6.14 11.01 -5.21
N LYS A 172 6.31 10.90 -6.53
CA LYS A 172 7.60 11.01 -7.20
C LYS A 172 8.27 12.33 -6.88
N ASP A 173 7.56 13.45 -7.07
CA ASP A 173 8.10 14.79 -6.81
C ASP A 173 8.57 14.92 -5.34
N LEU A 174 7.84 14.33 -4.39
CA LEU A 174 8.21 14.37 -2.97
C LEU A 174 9.44 13.51 -2.67
N ILE A 175 9.54 12.30 -3.22
CA ILE A 175 10.69 11.40 -3.02
C ILE A 175 11.95 12.00 -3.64
N VAL A 176 11.89 12.52 -4.84
CA VAL A 176 13.04 13.19 -5.50
C VAL A 176 13.55 14.35 -4.64
N ASN A 177 12.65 15.17 -4.08
CA ASN A 177 13.03 16.23 -3.15
C ASN A 177 13.71 15.71 -1.86
N TYR A 178 13.41 14.48 -1.43
CA TYR A 178 14.11 13.86 -0.30
C TYR A 178 15.50 13.41 -0.72
N CYS A 179 15.67 12.80 -1.89
CA CYS A 179 16.99 12.41 -2.43
C CYS A 179 17.94 13.61 -2.50
N GLU A 180 17.51 14.74 -3.08
CA GLU A 180 18.33 15.95 -3.22
C GLU A 180 18.79 16.59 -1.89
N ARG A 181 18.06 16.31 -0.80
CA ARG A 181 18.42 16.80 0.55
C ARG A 181 19.31 15.84 1.32
N TRP A 182 19.41 14.59 0.88
CA TRP A 182 20.26 13.57 1.51
C TRP A 182 21.70 13.67 1.05
N ASP A 183 21.93 14.18 -0.16
CA ASP A 183 23.26 14.33 -0.76
C ASP A 183 24.00 15.62 -0.31
N LYS A 184 23.43 16.38 0.64
CA LYS A 184 24.01 17.59 1.23
C LYS A 184 24.34 17.41 2.71
#